data_d933e3ea8587067c9063f6e79b02a8dd
#
_entry.id   d933e3ea8587067c9063f6e79b02a8dd
#
_cell.length_a   1.000
_cell.length_b   1.000
_cell.length_c   1.000
_cell.angle_alpha   90.00
_cell.angle_beta   90.00
_cell.angle_gamma   90.00
#
_symmetry.space_group_name_H-M   'P 1'
#
loop_
_entity.id
_entity.type
_entity.pdbx_description
1 polymer ?
#
loop_
_entity_poly.entity_id
_entity_poly.type
_entity_poly.pdbx_seq_one_letter_code
_entity_poly.pdbx_strand_id
1 'polypeptide(L)'
;MKYAVKMPKVLQAVYPKRLWSINTADKVVYLTFDDGPIPEVTPWVMDTLANFNAKATFFCIGDNVRKHPDIFEQLIARGHRVSNHTMHHVKGWKTPLVAYLREVDSCQNLMELEAGQEIHKLFRPPYGQLRSKQAKALQKKGFQVVMWDVLSADFDTALTPEACTKHVIDNAQAGSIVVFHDSKKAWPRLKLALPEVLKYFSEKGFAFKCIP
;
A
#
# COMPACT_ATOMS: atom_id res chain seq x y z
N MET A 1 16.72 7.83 -9.11
CA MET A 1 16.97 7.57 -7.66
C MET A 1 17.08 6.06 -7.51
N LYS A 2 18.17 5.54 -6.91
CA LYS A 2 18.29 4.09 -6.70
C LYS A 2 17.44 3.72 -5.47
N TYR A 3 16.48 2.85 -5.63
CA TYR A 3 15.64 2.24 -4.58
C TYR A 3 15.97 0.74 -4.47
N ALA A 4 15.72 0.15 -3.30
CA ALA A 4 15.86 -1.28 -3.12
C ALA A 4 14.52 -1.96 -3.48
N VAL A 5 14.57 -2.95 -4.36
CA VAL A 5 13.41 -3.79 -4.73
C VAL A 5 13.02 -4.68 -3.55
N LYS A 6 13.99 -5.37 -2.97
CA LYS A 6 13.84 -6.13 -1.72
C LYS A 6 14.41 -5.34 -0.56
N MET A 7 13.62 -5.13 0.49
CA MET A 7 14.08 -4.38 1.66
C MET A 7 15.14 -5.17 2.45
N PRO A 8 16.33 -4.58 2.66
CA PRO A 8 17.38 -5.25 3.41
C PRO A 8 16.94 -5.58 4.85
N LYS A 9 17.23 -6.80 5.32
CA LYS A 9 16.92 -7.22 6.70
C LYS A 9 17.55 -6.31 7.75
N VAL A 10 18.72 -5.75 7.48
CA VAL A 10 19.38 -4.77 8.37
C VAL A 10 18.50 -3.54 8.58
N LEU A 11 17.89 -3.00 7.50
CA LEU A 11 16.99 -1.85 7.63
C LEU A 11 15.74 -2.20 8.45
N GLN A 12 15.20 -3.39 8.25
CA GLN A 12 14.06 -3.89 9.03
C GLN A 12 14.43 -4.01 10.53
N ALA A 13 15.63 -4.50 10.84
CA ALA A 13 16.13 -4.63 12.21
C ALA A 13 16.39 -3.27 12.89
N VAL A 14 16.80 -2.24 12.14
CA VAL A 14 16.95 -0.86 12.66
C VAL A 14 15.60 -0.24 13.02
N TYR A 15 14.52 -0.63 12.35
CA TYR A 15 13.16 -0.12 12.61
C TYR A 15 12.17 -1.25 12.95
N PRO A 16 12.35 -1.99 14.05
CA PRO A 16 11.57 -3.20 14.36
C PRO A 16 10.10 -2.91 14.68
N LYS A 17 9.75 -1.67 15.03
CA LYS A 17 8.37 -1.25 15.30
C LYS A 17 7.58 -0.90 14.04
N ARG A 18 8.18 -1.01 12.85
CA ARG A 18 7.50 -0.85 11.56
C ARG A 18 7.19 -2.22 11.00
N LEU A 19 6.03 -2.37 10.40
CA LEU A 19 5.62 -3.62 9.76
C LEU A 19 6.21 -3.68 8.36
N TRP A 20 7.08 -4.66 8.09
CA TRP A 20 7.75 -4.85 6.81
C TRP A 20 7.23 -6.08 6.06
N SER A 21 6.88 -7.10 6.80
CA SER A 21 6.32 -8.38 6.34
C SER A 21 5.52 -9.01 7.46
N ILE A 22 4.69 -9.97 7.14
CA ILE A 22 3.91 -10.75 8.13
C ILE A 22 4.63 -12.09 8.35
N ASN A 23 4.91 -12.42 9.60
CA ASN A 23 5.45 -13.73 9.93
C ASN A 23 4.34 -14.79 9.84
N THR A 24 4.42 -15.64 8.83
CA THR A 24 3.44 -16.71 8.59
C THR A 24 4.09 -17.90 7.90
N ALA A 25 3.62 -19.09 8.21
CA ALA A 25 3.94 -20.33 7.50
C ALA A 25 3.01 -20.55 6.28
N ASP A 26 1.87 -19.87 6.25
CA ASP A 26 0.90 -19.98 5.16
C ASP A 26 1.44 -19.35 3.87
N LYS A 27 1.10 -19.94 2.73
CA LYS A 27 1.35 -19.35 1.41
C LYS A 27 0.44 -18.15 1.18
N VAL A 28 0.78 -17.01 1.77
CA VAL A 28 0.04 -15.75 1.64
C VAL A 28 0.98 -14.64 1.21
N VAL A 29 0.57 -13.86 0.21
CA VAL A 29 1.19 -12.59 -0.18
C VAL A 29 0.21 -11.45 0.13
N TYR A 30 0.70 -10.36 0.70
CA TYR A 30 -0.07 -9.17 1.03
C TYR A 30 0.19 -8.09 -0.03
N LEU A 31 -0.68 -8.05 -1.04
CA LEU A 31 -0.63 -6.99 -2.04
C LEU A 31 -1.14 -5.68 -1.45
N THR A 32 -0.43 -4.61 -1.71
CA THR A 32 -0.82 -3.27 -1.27
C THR A 32 -0.73 -2.28 -2.42
N PHE A 33 -1.66 -1.32 -2.44
CA PHE A 33 -1.74 -0.27 -3.45
C PHE A 33 -1.69 1.09 -2.76
N ASP A 34 -0.83 1.97 -3.24
CA ASP A 34 -0.66 3.33 -2.73
C ASP A 34 -1.19 4.34 -3.76
N ASP A 35 -1.58 5.53 -3.30
CA ASP A 35 -1.97 6.73 -4.05
C ASP A 35 -3.46 6.84 -4.43
N GLY A 36 -4.21 5.75 -4.55
CA GLY A 36 -5.65 5.80 -4.86
C GLY A 36 -6.52 6.44 -3.75
N PRO A 37 -7.87 6.35 -3.86
CA PRO A 37 -8.59 5.87 -5.02
C PRO A 37 -8.63 6.89 -6.17
N ILE A 38 -8.56 6.42 -7.41
CA ILE A 38 -8.76 7.26 -8.61
C ILE A 38 -9.61 6.54 -9.64
N PRO A 39 -10.39 7.28 -10.47
CA PRO A 39 -11.15 6.70 -11.57
C PRO A 39 -10.29 5.87 -12.51
N GLU A 40 -10.90 4.88 -13.16
CA GLU A 40 -10.31 3.95 -14.11
C GLU A 40 -9.31 2.96 -13.49
N VAL A 41 -8.30 3.44 -12.76
CA VAL A 41 -7.21 2.59 -12.25
C VAL A 41 -7.66 1.77 -11.04
N THR A 42 -8.19 2.42 -9.99
CA THR A 42 -8.61 1.69 -8.76
C THR A 42 -9.73 0.70 -9.01
N PRO A 43 -10.82 1.03 -9.78
CA PRO A 43 -11.83 0.04 -10.17
C PRO A 43 -11.26 -1.14 -10.95
N TRP A 44 -10.37 -0.89 -11.91
CA TRP A 44 -9.71 -1.94 -12.68
C TRP A 44 -8.87 -2.87 -11.78
N VAL A 45 -8.15 -2.30 -10.80
CA VAL A 45 -7.39 -3.11 -9.81
C VAL A 45 -8.34 -4.02 -9.03
N MET A 46 -9.47 -3.49 -8.55
CA MET A 46 -10.47 -4.29 -7.84
C MET A 46 -11.00 -5.44 -8.69
N ASP A 47 -11.32 -5.18 -9.96
CA ASP A 47 -11.84 -6.20 -10.88
C ASP A 47 -10.77 -7.26 -11.19
N THR A 48 -9.53 -6.83 -11.38
CA THR A 48 -8.40 -7.75 -11.59
C THR A 48 -8.17 -8.65 -10.36
N LEU A 49 -8.21 -8.10 -9.16
CA LEU A 49 -8.08 -8.86 -7.91
C LEU A 49 -9.24 -9.87 -7.75
N ALA A 50 -10.46 -9.48 -8.12
CA ALA A 50 -11.64 -10.35 -8.03
C ALA A 50 -11.50 -11.62 -8.90
N ASN A 51 -10.90 -11.52 -10.09
CA ASN A 51 -10.65 -12.66 -10.98
C ASN A 51 -9.75 -13.74 -10.35
N PHE A 52 -9.00 -13.40 -9.31
CA PHE A 52 -8.10 -14.29 -8.57
C PHE A 52 -8.58 -14.55 -7.13
N ASN A 53 -9.82 -14.17 -6.78
CA ASN A 53 -10.34 -14.23 -5.41
C ASN A 53 -9.38 -13.55 -4.39
N ALA A 54 -8.67 -12.51 -4.83
CA ALA A 54 -7.65 -11.82 -4.07
C ALA A 54 -8.24 -10.63 -3.30
N LYS A 55 -7.73 -10.41 -2.08
CA LYS A 55 -7.97 -9.21 -1.29
C LYS A 55 -6.67 -8.46 -1.07
N ALA A 56 -6.75 -7.14 -0.96
CA ALA A 56 -5.58 -6.27 -0.86
C ALA A 56 -5.82 -5.12 0.14
N THR A 57 -4.74 -4.47 0.54
CA THR A 57 -4.81 -3.26 1.37
C THR A 57 -4.46 -2.04 0.52
N PHE A 58 -5.32 -1.03 0.55
CA PHE A 58 -5.15 0.23 -0.19
C PHE A 58 -4.79 1.35 0.77
N PHE A 59 -3.63 1.96 0.60
CA PHE A 59 -3.19 3.14 1.33
C PHE A 59 -3.64 4.38 0.57
N CYS A 60 -4.77 4.92 0.99
CA CYS A 60 -5.50 5.95 0.28
C CYS A 60 -5.00 7.35 0.63
N ILE A 61 -4.83 8.21 -0.37
CA ILE A 61 -4.65 9.65 -0.19
C ILE A 61 -6.01 10.27 0.16
N GLY A 62 -6.11 10.99 1.28
CA GLY A 62 -7.38 11.55 1.74
C GLY A 62 -8.05 12.49 0.73
N ASP A 63 -7.26 13.31 0.00
CA ASP A 63 -7.80 14.17 -1.06
C ASP A 63 -8.44 13.38 -2.22
N ASN A 64 -7.93 12.17 -2.50
CA ASN A 64 -8.53 11.27 -3.49
C ASN A 64 -9.82 10.61 -2.94
N VAL A 65 -9.84 10.23 -1.67
CA VAL A 65 -11.07 9.75 -1.01
C VAL A 65 -12.17 10.81 -1.08
N ARG A 66 -11.83 12.07 -0.75
CA ARG A 66 -12.77 13.19 -0.83
C ARG A 66 -13.34 13.42 -2.24
N LYS A 67 -12.51 13.22 -3.26
CA LYS A 67 -12.90 13.41 -4.67
C LYS A 67 -13.68 12.24 -5.25
N HIS A 68 -13.47 11.04 -4.73
CA HIS A 68 -13.99 9.78 -5.26
C HIS A 68 -14.52 8.89 -4.13
N PRO A 69 -15.49 9.38 -3.31
CA PRO A 69 -16.03 8.62 -2.19
C PRO A 69 -16.72 7.33 -2.64
N ASP A 70 -17.35 7.35 -3.81
CA ASP A 70 -17.99 6.18 -4.42
C ASP A 70 -17.00 5.02 -4.70
N ILE A 71 -15.79 5.33 -5.15
CA ILE A 71 -14.74 4.32 -5.37
C ILE A 71 -14.18 3.83 -4.02
N PHE A 72 -14.06 4.73 -3.04
CA PHE A 72 -13.63 4.37 -1.70
C PHE A 72 -14.62 3.41 -1.01
N GLU A 73 -15.92 3.68 -1.11
CA GLU A 73 -16.98 2.78 -0.62
C GLU A 73 -16.92 1.41 -1.30
N GLN A 74 -16.69 1.38 -2.62
CA GLN A 74 -16.54 0.12 -3.37
C GLN A 74 -15.36 -0.71 -2.88
N LEU A 75 -14.22 -0.11 -2.51
CA LEU A 75 -13.08 -0.82 -1.91
C LEU A 75 -13.52 -1.58 -0.66
N ILE A 76 -14.26 -0.92 0.22
CA ILE A 76 -14.76 -1.49 1.48
C ILE A 76 -15.79 -2.59 1.18
N ALA A 77 -16.78 -2.28 0.34
CA ALA A 77 -17.87 -3.21 -0.01
C ALA A 77 -17.35 -4.50 -0.66
N ARG A 78 -16.27 -4.42 -1.42
CA ARG A 78 -15.60 -5.58 -2.03
C ARG A 78 -14.66 -6.32 -1.06
N GLY A 79 -14.58 -5.91 0.21
CA GLY A 79 -13.81 -6.57 1.26
C GLY A 79 -12.31 -6.32 1.19
N HIS A 80 -11.88 -5.23 0.55
CA HIS A 80 -10.51 -4.76 0.65
C HIS A 80 -10.32 -3.94 1.93
N ARG A 81 -9.09 -3.86 2.43
CA ARG A 81 -8.76 -2.99 3.54
C ARG A 81 -8.33 -1.63 3.01
N VAL A 82 -8.92 -0.56 3.54
CA VAL A 82 -8.50 0.81 3.27
C VAL A 82 -7.67 1.33 4.44
N SER A 83 -6.66 2.14 4.16
CA SER A 83 -5.66 2.59 5.13
C SER A 83 -5.09 3.96 4.74
N ASN A 84 -4.41 4.60 5.67
CA ASN A 84 -4.02 6.00 5.60
C ASN A 84 -2.69 6.23 4.86
N HIS A 85 -2.71 7.15 3.86
CA HIS A 85 -1.52 7.61 3.12
C HIS A 85 -1.34 9.14 3.16
N THR A 86 -1.73 9.79 4.26
CA THR A 86 -1.84 11.25 4.47
C THR A 86 -2.94 11.92 3.65
N MET A 87 -3.31 13.13 4.03
CA MET A 87 -4.36 13.88 3.31
C MET A 87 -3.92 14.33 1.91
N HIS A 88 -2.66 14.80 1.76
CA HIS A 88 -2.15 15.40 0.52
C HIS A 88 -0.82 14.81 0.06
N HIS A 89 -0.52 13.55 0.40
CA HIS A 89 0.71 12.85 -0.03
C HIS A 89 2.01 13.59 0.31
N VAL A 90 2.09 14.16 1.52
CA VAL A 90 3.21 15.01 1.95
C VAL A 90 4.47 14.22 2.28
N LYS A 91 5.64 14.80 1.96
CA LYS A 91 6.95 14.21 2.26
C LYS A 91 7.29 14.36 3.75
N GLY A 92 7.37 13.26 4.50
CA GLY A 92 7.63 13.27 5.93
C GLY A 92 8.92 13.99 6.32
N TRP A 93 9.98 13.84 5.53
CA TRP A 93 11.26 14.52 5.81
C TRP A 93 11.21 16.04 5.59
N LYS A 94 10.25 16.55 4.81
CA LYS A 94 10.10 17.99 4.53
C LYS A 94 8.99 18.64 5.34
N THR A 95 8.16 17.86 6.05
CA THR A 95 6.99 18.36 6.78
C THR A 95 7.29 18.40 8.29
N PRO A 96 7.07 19.53 8.97
CA PRO A 96 7.18 19.63 10.44
C PRO A 96 6.24 18.66 11.15
N LEU A 97 6.62 18.21 12.36
CA LEU A 97 5.88 17.19 13.12
C LEU A 97 4.39 17.49 13.24
N VAL A 98 4.03 18.67 13.71
CA VAL A 98 2.62 19.04 13.95
C VAL A 98 1.81 19.02 12.64
N ALA A 99 2.36 19.58 11.57
CA ALA A 99 1.72 19.58 10.26
C ALA A 99 1.57 18.17 9.71
N TYR A 100 2.59 17.30 9.88
CA TYR A 100 2.53 15.93 9.44
C TYR A 100 1.45 15.12 10.19
N LEU A 101 1.32 15.32 11.49
CA LEU A 101 0.28 14.66 12.27
C LEU A 101 -1.12 15.12 11.84
N ARG A 102 -1.30 16.43 11.56
CA ARG A 102 -2.57 16.94 11.01
C ARG A 102 -2.93 16.28 9.68
N GLU A 103 -1.96 16.08 8.79
CA GLU A 103 -2.16 15.37 7.52
C GLU A 103 -2.69 13.94 7.72
N VAL A 104 -2.12 13.22 8.69
CA VAL A 104 -2.57 11.85 9.00
C VAL A 104 -3.94 11.87 9.69
N ASP A 105 -4.14 12.74 10.70
CA ASP A 105 -5.40 12.83 11.42
C ASP A 105 -6.55 13.25 10.48
N SER A 106 -6.34 14.24 9.62
CA SER A 106 -7.36 14.70 8.66
C SER A 106 -7.75 13.58 7.67
N CYS A 107 -6.77 12.81 7.17
CA CYS A 107 -7.03 11.68 6.31
C CYS A 107 -7.84 10.60 7.05
N GLN A 108 -7.44 10.24 8.27
CA GLN A 108 -8.13 9.22 9.06
C GLN A 108 -9.58 9.60 9.34
N ASN A 109 -9.81 10.83 9.83
CA ASN A 109 -11.14 11.31 10.14
C ASN A 109 -12.05 11.35 8.92
N LEU A 110 -11.52 11.77 7.75
CA LEU A 110 -12.28 11.75 6.50
C LEU A 110 -12.65 10.33 6.09
N MET A 111 -11.69 9.39 6.12
CA MET A 111 -11.93 8.00 5.75
C MET A 111 -12.96 7.34 6.67
N GLU A 112 -12.94 7.63 7.98
CA GLU A 112 -13.91 7.11 8.94
C GLU A 112 -15.29 7.73 8.73
N LEU A 113 -15.36 9.01 8.35
CA LEU A 113 -16.61 9.68 7.99
C LEU A 113 -17.24 9.04 6.73
N GLU A 114 -16.47 8.88 5.67
CA GLU A 114 -16.94 8.28 4.41
C GLU A 114 -17.30 6.80 4.56
N ALA A 115 -16.57 6.07 5.42
CA ALA A 115 -16.86 4.66 5.69
C ALA A 115 -18.05 4.44 6.63
N GLY A 116 -18.49 5.46 7.38
CA GLY A 116 -19.49 5.34 8.43
C GLY A 116 -19.10 4.41 9.59
N GLN A 117 -17.82 4.09 9.73
CA GLN A 117 -17.27 3.19 10.74
C GLN A 117 -15.79 3.47 11.04
N GLU A 118 -15.30 2.97 12.16
CA GLU A 118 -13.86 3.03 12.45
C GLU A 118 -13.05 2.24 11.42
N ILE A 119 -11.91 2.83 11.01
CA ILE A 119 -10.95 2.20 10.09
C ILE A 119 -9.68 1.85 10.86
N HIS A 120 -9.16 0.67 10.56
CA HIS A 120 -7.89 0.22 11.13
C HIS A 120 -6.79 1.26 10.95
N LYS A 121 -6.11 1.62 12.04
CA LYS A 121 -5.04 2.62 12.05
C LYS A 121 -3.73 2.07 11.46
N LEU A 122 -3.80 1.54 10.23
CA LEU A 122 -2.63 1.29 9.42
C LEU A 122 -2.24 2.57 8.69
N PHE A 123 -0.96 2.86 8.66
CA PHE A 123 -0.42 4.05 8.04
C PHE A 123 0.82 3.73 7.22
N ARG A 124 0.87 4.15 5.96
CA ARG A 124 2.09 4.10 5.15
C ARG A 124 2.55 5.52 4.84
N PRO A 125 3.81 5.88 5.16
CA PRO A 125 4.32 7.21 4.85
C PRO A 125 4.58 7.37 3.34
N PRO A 126 4.10 8.44 2.70
CA PRO A 126 4.46 8.75 1.32
C PRO A 126 5.97 8.71 1.08
N TYR A 127 6.39 8.13 -0.04
CA TYR A 127 7.80 7.94 -0.41
C TYR A 127 8.61 7.09 0.59
N GLY A 128 8.00 6.41 1.55
CA GLY A 128 8.69 5.77 2.66
C GLY A 128 9.36 6.75 3.64
N GLN A 129 9.10 8.05 3.51
CA GLN A 129 9.77 9.11 4.26
C GLN A 129 9.08 9.39 5.60
N LEU A 130 9.70 8.97 6.69
CA LEU A 130 9.17 9.15 8.03
C LEU A 130 10.31 9.42 9.03
N ARG A 131 10.26 10.57 9.72
CA ARG A 131 11.20 10.89 10.80
C ARG A 131 10.85 10.08 12.05
N SER A 132 11.87 9.74 12.85
CA SER A 132 11.66 8.96 14.09
C SER A 132 10.68 9.62 15.08
N LYS A 133 10.69 10.96 15.17
CA LYS A 133 9.72 11.71 16.02
C LYS A 133 8.29 11.56 15.50
N GLN A 134 8.08 11.59 14.18
CA GLN A 134 6.77 11.37 13.54
C GLN A 134 6.29 9.93 13.79
N ALA A 135 7.14 8.93 13.55
CA ALA A 135 6.81 7.53 13.80
C ALA A 135 6.38 7.28 15.25
N LYS A 136 7.16 7.78 16.23
CA LYS A 136 6.83 7.64 17.65
C LYS A 136 5.50 8.32 18.01
N ALA A 137 5.20 9.49 17.45
CA ALA A 137 3.94 10.20 17.69
C ALA A 137 2.74 9.45 17.12
N LEU A 138 2.86 8.91 15.89
CA LEU A 138 1.83 8.09 15.26
C LEU A 138 1.57 6.80 16.04
N GLN A 139 2.62 6.11 16.49
CA GLN A 139 2.49 4.92 17.33
C GLN A 139 1.77 5.20 18.65
N LYS A 140 2.02 6.36 19.29
CA LYS A 140 1.29 6.80 20.49
C LYS A 140 -0.20 7.06 20.23
N LYS A 141 -0.58 7.39 18.99
CA LYS A 141 -1.96 7.53 18.53
C LYS A 141 -2.60 6.20 18.11
N GLY A 142 -1.89 5.09 18.24
CA GLY A 142 -2.36 3.75 17.87
C GLY A 142 -2.11 3.35 16.42
N PHE A 143 -1.41 4.17 15.63
CA PHE A 143 -1.10 3.80 14.25
C PHE A 143 0.01 2.74 14.17
N GLN A 144 -0.24 1.68 13.41
CA GLN A 144 0.78 0.76 12.94
C GLN A 144 1.41 1.32 11.66
N VAL A 145 2.69 1.65 11.72
CA VAL A 145 3.43 2.10 10.52
C VAL A 145 3.76 0.88 9.67
N VAL A 146 3.21 0.85 8.45
CA VAL A 146 3.41 -0.21 7.47
C VAL A 146 4.40 0.26 6.41
N MET A 147 5.45 -0.51 6.22
CA MET A 147 6.43 -0.36 5.14
C MET A 147 6.17 -1.46 4.08
N TRP A 148 7.21 -2.01 3.49
CA TRP A 148 7.11 -3.10 2.53
C TRP A 148 8.36 -3.99 2.57
N ASP A 149 8.18 -5.20 2.12
CA ASP A 149 9.27 -6.15 1.91
C ASP A 149 9.75 -6.10 0.45
N VAL A 150 8.79 -5.94 -0.48
CA VAL A 150 9.06 -5.93 -1.93
C VAL A 150 8.39 -4.74 -2.59
N LEU A 151 9.13 -4.06 -3.45
CA LEU A 151 8.67 -2.92 -4.25
C LEU A 151 8.61 -3.33 -5.73
N SER A 152 7.42 -3.25 -6.33
CA SER A 152 7.27 -3.47 -7.79
C SER A 152 8.03 -2.41 -8.61
N ALA A 153 8.13 -1.21 -8.06
CA ALA A 153 8.65 0.00 -8.70
C ALA A 153 7.86 0.43 -9.96
N ASP A 154 6.58 0.10 -10.02
CA ASP A 154 5.67 0.43 -11.11
C ASP A 154 5.50 1.95 -11.36
N PHE A 155 5.85 2.79 -10.38
CA PHE A 155 5.93 4.25 -10.52
C PHE A 155 7.13 4.75 -11.33
N ASP A 156 8.16 3.91 -11.54
CA ASP A 156 9.36 4.31 -12.28
C ASP A 156 9.14 4.16 -13.78
N THR A 157 9.02 5.31 -14.46
CA THR A 157 8.74 5.37 -15.90
C THR A 157 9.88 4.85 -16.78
N ALA A 158 11.07 4.62 -16.21
CA ALA A 158 12.20 4.03 -16.94
C ALA A 158 12.13 2.49 -16.98
N LEU A 159 11.22 1.86 -16.18
CA LEU A 159 11.04 0.42 -16.16
C LEU A 159 9.98 -0.05 -17.14
N THR A 160 10.16 -1.29 -17.63
CA THR A 160 9.12 -1.99 -18.37
C THR A 160 8.17 -2.73 -17.42
N PRO A 161 6.96 -3.08 -17.84
CA PRO A 161 6.03 -3.91 -17.06
C PRO A 161 6.65 -5.25 -16.63
N GLU A 162 7.42 -5.88 -17.51
CA GLU A 162 8.09 -7.16 -17.26
C GLU A 162 9.13 -7.03 -16.14
N ALA A 163 9.86 -5.91 -16.09
CA ALA A 163 10.79 -5.63 -15.00
C ALA A 163 10.05 -5.47 -13.66
N CYS A 164 8.90 -4.79 -13.65
CA CYS A 164 8.07 -4.67 -12.45
C CYS A 164 7.52 -6.04 -11.99
N THR A 165 7.05 -6.87 -12.93
CA THR A 165 6.64 -8.25 -12.67
C THR A 165 7.78 -9.05 -12.04
N LYS A 166 8.96 -9.01 -12.65
CA LYS A 166 10.15 -9.73 -12.19
C LYS A 166 10.61 -9.27 -10.80
N HIS A 167 10.53 -7.97 -10.51
CA HIS A 167 10.80 -7.44 -9.17
C HIS A 167 9.98 -8.14 -8.10
N VAL A 168 8.71 -8.40 -8.37
CA VAL A 168 7.82 -9.05 -7.40
C VAL A 168 8.03 -10.56 -7.37
N ILE A 169 8.02 -11.21 -8.52
CA ILE A 169 8.12 -12.68 -8.62
C ILE A 169 9.42 -13.21 -8.02
N ASP A 170 10.55 -12.55 -8.29
CA ASP A 170 11.87 -13.00 -7.84
C ASP A 170 12.12 -12.73 -6.34
N ASN A 171 11.34 -11.83 -5.72
CA ASN A 171 11.65 -11.36 -4.36
C ASN A 171 10.54 -11.62 -3.34
N ALA A 172 9.28 -11.80 -3.75
CA ALA A 172 8.20 -12.03 -2.81
C ALA A 172 8.12 -13.51 -2.39
N GLN A 173 7.77 -13.71 -1.13
CA GLN A 173 7.62 -15.01 -0.48
C GLN A 173 6.43 -14.98 0.49
N ALA A 174 6.18 -16.07 1.18
CA ALA A 174 5.14 -16.13 2.21
C ALA A 174 5.32 -14.98 3.23
N GLY A 175 4.25 -14.23 3.47
CA GLY A 175 4.26 -13.08 4.37
C GLY A 175 4.77 -11.77 3.77
N SER A 176 5.26 -11.74 2.54
CA SER A 176 5.74 -10.50 1.92
C SER A 176 4.63 -9.47 1.76
N ILE A 177 4.90 -8.23 2.17
CA ILE A 177 4.10 -7.05 1.84
C ILE A 177 4.69 -6.46 0.56
N VAL A 178 3.89 -6.44 -0.51
CA VAL A 178 4.28 -5.99 -1.85
C VAL A 178 3.60 -4.67 -2.17
N VAL A 179 4.36 -3.70 -2.67
CA VAL A 179 3.82 -2.38 -3.07
C VAL A 179 3.66 -2.29 -4.58
N PHE A 180 2.46 -1.94 -4.98
CA PHE A 180 2.07 -1.35 -6.24
C PHE A 180 1.44 0.02 -6.00
N HIS A 181 1.13 0.76 -7.07
CA HIS A 181 0.49 2.08 -6.97
C HIS A 181 -0.70 2.12 -7.92
N ASP A 182 -1.89 2.35 -7.39
CA ASP A 182 -3.10 2.59 -8.19
C ASP A 182 -3.20 4.06 -8.59
N SER A 183 -2.21 4.50 -9.36
CA SER A 183 -2.05 5.88 -9.81
C SER A 183 -1.85 5.97 -11.33
N LYS A 184 -2.21 7.12 -11.94
CA LYS A 184 -2.04 7.36 -13.39
C LYS A 184 -0.60 7.15 -13.85
N LYS A 185 0.36 7.50 -13.00
CA LYS A 185 1.79 7.35 -13.29
C LYS A 185 2.21 5.88 -13.37
N ALA A 186 1.72 5.04 -12.47
CA ALA A 186 2.04 3.61 -12.42
C ALA A 186 1.25 2.80 -13.46
N TRP A 187 0.08 3.29 -13.87
CA TRP A 187 -0.88 2.59 -14.71
C TRP A 187 -0.28 1.82 -15.91
N PRO A 188 0.61 2.40 -16.75
CA PRO A 188 1.14 1.70 -17.91
C PRO A 188 1.90 0.40 -17.57
N ARG A 189 2.48 0.31 -16.37
CA ARG A 189 3.20 -0.87 -15.89
C ARG A 189 2.31 -1.77 -15.06
N LEU A 190 1.50 -1.17 -14.15
CA LEU A 190 0.59 -1.89 -13.28
C LEU A 190 -0.37 -2.78 -14.05
N LYS A 191 -0.99 -2.27 -15.13
CA LYS A 191 -2.01 -3.00 -15.91
C LYS A 191 -1.49 -4.28 -16.56
N LEU A 192 -0.18 -4.40 -16.77
CA LEU A 192 0.45 -5.59 -17.32
C LEU A 192 1.12 -6.44 -16.24
N ALA A 193 1.75 -5.81 -15.24
CA ALA A 193 2.47 -6.52 -14.20
C ALA A 193 1.56 -7.21 -13.18
N LEU A 194 0.45 -6.58 -12.77
CA LEU A 194 -0.42 -7.12 -11.73
C LEU A 194 -1.07 -8.47 -12.10
N PRO A 195 -1.66 -8.65 -13.30
CA PRO A 195 -2.23 -9.93 -13.70
C PRO A 195 -1.20 -11.07 -13.71
N GLU A 196 0.02 -10.80 -14.19
CA GLU A 196 1.10 -11.78 -14.24
C GLU A 196 1.57 -12.19 -12.85
N VAL A 197 1.69 -11.24 -11.93
CA VAL A 197 2.03 -11.52 -10.52
C VAL A 197 0.94 -12.36 -9.86
N LEU A 198 -0.32 -11.99 -10.04
CA LEU A 198 -1.46 -12.73 -9.48
C LEU A 198 -1.49 -14.17 -10.02
N LYS A 199 -1.35 -14.34 -11.33
CA LYS A 199 -1.30 -15.65 -11.99
C LYS A 199 -0.19 -16.51 -11.42
N TYR A 200 1.05 -16.01 -11.41
CA TYR A 200 2.23 -16.73 -10.94
C TYR A 200 2.08 -17.26 -9.51
N PHE A 201 1.64 -16.42 -8.58
CA PHE A 201 1.49 -16.84 -7.19
C PHE A 201 0.27 -17.74 -6.97
N SER A 202 -0.83 -17.52 -7.70
CA SER A 202 -2.01 -18.42 -7.68
C SER A 202 -1.66 -19.82 -8.14
N GLU A 203 -0.92 -19.96 -9.24
CA GLU A 203 -0.45 -21.27 -9.76
C GLU A 203 0.46 -21.99 -8.76
N LYS A 204 1.14 -21.27 -7.87
CA LYS A 204 1.94 -21.82 -6.77
C LYS A 204 1.15 -22.07 -5.48
N GLY A 205 -0.16 -21.85 -5.50
CA GLY A 205 -1.06 -22.09 -4.38
C GLY A 205 -0.99 -21.00 -3.30
N PHE A 206 -0.56 -19.79 -3.65
CA PHE A 206 -0.62 -18.65 -2.74
C PHE A 206 -2.01 -18.02 -2.72
N ALA A 207 -2.44 -17.59 -1.54
CA ALA A 207 -3.58 -16.70 -1.34
C ALA A 207 -3.11 -15.24 -1.23
N PHE A 208 -4.03 -14.31 -1.53
CA PHE A 208 -3.82 -12.88 -1.36
C PHE A 208 -4.81 -12.36 -0.33
N LYS A 209 -4.30 -11.78 0.75
CA LYS A 209 -5.11 -11.29 1.87
C LYS A 209 -4.80 -9.84 2.19
N CYS A 210 -5.74 -9.16 2.86
CA CYS A 210 -5.46 -7.86 3.48
C CYS A 210 -4.45 -8.02 4.62
N ILE A 211 -3.65 -6.98 4.87
CA ILE A 211 -2.84 -6.89 6.10
C ILE A 211 -3.79 -7.00 7.30
N PRO A 212 -3.54 -7.84 8.30
CA PRO A 212 -4.40 -8.05 9.46
C PRO A 212 -4.55 -6.81 10.35
#